data_129a1e627c29c2ef67c7556ee56727b6
#
_entry.id   129a1e627c29c2ef67c7556ee56727b6
#
_cell.length_a   1.000
_cell.length_b   1.000
_cell.length_c   1.000
_cell.angle_alpha   90.00
_cell.angle_beta   90.00
_cell.angle_gamma   90.00
#
_symmetry.space_group_name_H-M   'P 1'
#
loop_
_entity.id
_entity.type
_entity.pdbx_description
1 polymer ?
#
loop_
_entity_poly.entity_id
_entity_poly.type
_entity_poly.pdbx_seq_one_letter_code
_entity_poly.pdbx_strand_id
1 'polypeptide(L)'
;MKTIVCAILVLLGTIMGRADKPRVIISSDIGGTDPDDNQSVAHLLMYSNEIDLEGLVSTPSFGDGHKDEILRMIDVYEKDLPKLSQHIDGLMKPEALRPLVKQGRMIEAPPSGYGDPTEGSEWIVQQARKQDDRPLYILVWGCLEDVAQALHDAPDIAPKLRVHWIGGPNKKWGVNAYCYIVEHFPNLWMIENNTTYRGFIYDSKNQDQWNNGFFENHIKDAGHLGRDFASYYNGNPKLGDTPSLLYLMKGNPSNPEQQSWAGRFVKTNRTPRVVFYGATTTQDTAQICGIIEWQLKGPNRKDIAIDSACVTLDIRNQQWKGYYKGNGLYVLRHSTYYTGTLDYTITSTVKGFKPIKGQITVIDTWDVAPKSTDLLVGNQWWTDSYAPEDRWGKHAGANTQLRVREEIMMDWAERWSWLK
;
A
#
# COMPACT_ATOMS: atom_id res chain seq x y z
N MET A 1 -27.97 70.18 22.08
CA MET A 1 -27.16 68.99 22.38
C MET A 1 -27.40 67.96 21.26
N LYS A 2 -26.46 67.79 20.35
CA LYS A 2 -26.53 66.79 19.27
C LYS A 2 -25.62 65.61 19.68
N THR A 3 -26.25 64.47 19.92
CA THR A 3 -25.54 63.23 20.28
C THR A 3 -25.05 62.55 18.98
N ILE A 4 -23.76 62.47 18.82
CA ILE A 4 -23.11 61.72 17.72
C ILE A 4 -22.95 60.25 18.16
N VAL A 5 -23.65 59.33 17.49
CA VAL A 5 -23.49 57.91 17.67
C VAL A 5 -22.40 57.46 16.70
N CYS A 6 -21.22 57.10 17.21
CA CYS A 6 -20.18 56.44 16.46
C CYS A 6 -20.49 54.92 16.34
N ALA A 7 -20.85 54.47 15.16
CA ALA A 7 -20.96 53.04 14.86
C ALA A 7 -19.57 52.49 14.58
N ILE A 8 -19.08 51.63 15.47
CA ILE A 8 -17.85 50.85 15.23
C ILE A 8 -18.23 49.61 14.40
N LEU A 9 -17.86 49.60 13.12
CA LEU A 9 -17.91 48.43 12.27
C LEU A 9 -16.75 47.49 12.67
N VAL A 10 -17.08 46.44 13.39
CA VAL A 10 -16.12 45.34 13.61
C VAL A 10 -16.14 44.49 12.34
N LEU A 11 -15.09 44.63 11.50
CA LEU A 11 -14.80 43.68 10.42
C LEU A 11 -14.33 42.37 11.06
N LEU A 12 -15.24 41.42 11.22
CA LEU A 12 -14.89 40.01 11.41
C LEU A 12 -14.35 39.48 10.06
N GLY A 13 -13.06 39.63 9.86
CA GLY A 13 -12.35 38.87 8.83
C GLY A 13 -12.44 37.40 9.20
N THR A 14 -13.25 36.63 8.48
CA THR A 14 -13.17 35.18 8.51
C THR A 14 -11.78 34.80 7.99
N ILE A 15 -10.87 34.51 8.92
CA ILE A 15 -9.65 33.76 8.60
C ILE A 15 -10.20 32.40 8.17
N MET A 16 -10.30 32.16 6.85
CA MET A 16 -10.39 30.81 6.33
C MET A 16 -9.06 30.14 6.72
N GLY A 17 -9.07 29.44 7.83
CA GLY A 17 -7.98 28.60 8.23
C GLY A 17 -7.72 27.64 7.08
N ARG A 18 -6.52 27.72 6.48
CA ARG A 18 -6.05 26.68 5.55
C ARG A 18 -6.19 25.37 6.32
N ALA A 19 -6.97 24.42 5.79
CA ALA A 19 -7.10 23.11 6.41
C ALA A 19 -5.68 22.58 6.64
N ASP A 20 -5.40 22.10 7.85
CA ASP A 20 -4.08 21.57 8.16
C ASP A 20 -3.76 20.43 7.20
N LYS A 21 -2.58 20.49 6.60
CA LYS A 21 -2.10 19.44 5.67
C LYS A 21 -2.03 18.11 6.40
N PRO A 22 -2.38 16.98 5.76
CA PRO A 22 -2.22 15.67 6.37
C PRO A 22 -0.73 15.36 6.57
N ARG A 23 -0.38 14.79 7.74
CA ARG A 23 0.95 14.28 8.05
C ARG A 23 1.12 12.92 7.38
N VAL A 24 2.17 12.72 6.61
CA VAL A 24 2.32 11.55 5.74
C VAL A 24 3.70 10.92 5.83
N ILE A 25 3.73 9.60 5.95
CA ILE A 25 4.89 8.77 5.62
C ILE A 25 4.51 7.87 4.44
N ILE A 26 5.38 7.78 3.45
CA ILE A 26 5.30 6.80 2.37
C ILE A 26 6.17 5.61 2.72
N SER A 27 5.65 4.38 2.55
CA SER A 27 6.41 3.14 2.64
C SER A 27 6.30 2.39 1.30
N SER A 28 7.37 2.37 0.51
CA SER A 28 7.38 2.04 -0.92
C SER A 28 8.37 0.92 -1.23
N ASP A 29 8.01 -0.01 -2.11
CA ASP A 29 8.90 -1.04 -2.64
C ASP A 29 9.64 -0.60 -3.92
N ILE A 30 9.81 0.70 -4.07
CA ILE A 30 10.58 1.35 -5.15
C ILE A 30 11.95 0.69 -5.34
N GLY A 31 12.35 0.52 -6.60
CA GLY A 31 13.60 -0.19 -6.95
C GLY A 31 13.41 -1.69 -7.17
N GLY A 32 12.20 -2.21 -6.97
CA GLY A 32 11.81 -3.57 -7.33
C GLY A 32 11.64 -3.78 -8.85
N THR A 33 11.08 -4.92 -9.22
CA THR A 33 10.88 -5.30 -10.63
C THR A 33 9.63 -4.68 -11.26
N ASP A 34 8.83 -3.95 -10.50
CA ASP A 34 7.60 -3.26 -10.92
C ASP A 34 7.75 -1.75 -10.65
N PRO A 35 8.23 -0.94 -11.64
CA PRO A 35 8.65 0.44 -11.40
C PRO A 35 7.50 1.46 -11.41
N ASP A 36 6.29 1.10 -11.02
CA ASP A 36 5.18 2.06 -10.86
C ASP A 36 5.31 2.95 -9.62
N ASP A 37 6.07 2.51 -8.62
CA ASP A 37 6.52 3.36 -7.52
C ASP A 37 7.31 4.58 -8.00
N ASN A 38 8.20 4.42 -8.97
CA ASN A 38 8.94 5.55 -9.54
C ASN A 38 7.99 6.60 -10.13
N GLN A 39 6.94 6.15 -10.83
CA GLN A 39 5.91 7.03 -11.36
C GLN A 39 5.11 7.69 -10.22
N SER A 40 4.78 6.94 -9.18
CA SER A 40 4.04 7.43 -8.01
C SER A 40 4.87 8.40 -7.17
N VAL A 41 6.19 8.20 -7.04
CA VAL A 41 7.10 9.15 -6.41
C VAL A 41 7.23 10.43 -7.22
N ALA A 42 7.28 10.37 -8.56
CA ALA A 42 7.24 11.57 -9.39
C ALA A 42 5.96 12.38 -9.14
N HIS A 43 4.80 11.71 -9.05
CA HIS A 43 3.54 12.34 -8.69
C HIS A 43 3.61 12.98 -7.29
N LEU A 44 4.04 12.22 -6.27
CA LEU A 44 4.20 12.69 -4.89
C LEU A 44 5.03 13.98 -4.82
N LEU A 45 6.19 14.00 -5.47
CA LEU A 45 7.12 15.14 -5.40
C LEU A 45 6.51 16.41 -6.04
N MET A 46 5.75 16.25 -7.13
CA MET A 46 5.03 17.34 -7.76
C MET A 46 3.85 17.88 -6.90
N TYR A 47 3.38 17.11 -5.93
CA TYR A 47 2.29 17.45 -4.99
C TYR A 47 2.77 17.58 -3.55
N SER A 48 4.07 17.71 -3.31
CA SER A 48 4.63 17.83 -1.97
C SER A 48 4.15 19.07 -1.21
N ASN A 49 3.58 20.04 -1.91
CA ASN A 49 2.93 21.22 -1.33
C ASN A 49 1.56 20.94 -0.69
N GLU A 50 0.92 19.80 -0.96
CA GLU A 50 -0.42 19.46 -0.47
C GLU A 50 -0.39 18.69 0.86
N ILE A 51 0.77 18.18 1.28
CA ILE A 51 0.93 17.33 2.45
C ILE A 51 2.09 17.81 3.32
N ASP A 52 2.10 17.39 4.59
CA ASP A 52 3.27 17.44 5.46
C ASP A 52 3.97 16.08 5.37
N LEU A 53 4.88 15.95 4.40
CA LEU A 53 5.64 14.72 4.19
C LEU A 53 6.69 14.57 5.29
N GLU A 54 6.56 13.52 6.11
CA GLU A 54 7.40 13.29 7.28
C GLU A 54 8.32 12.08 7.14
N GLY A 55 8.20 11.29 6.08
CA GLY A 55 9.07 10.15 5.82
C GLY A 55 8.87 9.51 4.46
N LEU A 56 9.97 8.91 3.96
CA LEU A 56 10.02 8.09 2.76
C LEU A 56 10.79 6.83 3.12
N VAL A 57 10.09 5.75 3.40
CA VAL A 57 10.64 4.47 3.86
C VAL A 57 10.66 3.49 2.69
N SER A 58 11.81 2.83 2.44
CA SER A 58 11.84 1.70 1.52
C SER A 58 11.34 0.43 2.21
N THR A 59 10.57 -0.41 1.52
CA THR A 59 10.05 -1.68 2.05
C THR A 59 10.17 -2.77 0.97
N PRO A 60 10.20 -4.07 1.31
CA PRO A 60 10.28 -5.10 0.29
C PRO A 60 8.92 -5.33 -0.39
N SER A 61 8.93 -5.91 -1.57
CA SER A 61 7.83 -6.59 -2.25
C SER A 61 8.37 -7.31 -3.49
N PHE A 62 8.24 -6.74 -4.67
CA PHE A 62 8.75 -7.32 -5.94
C PHE A 62 10.28 -7.29 -6.07
N GLY A 63 10.99 -7.21 -4.99
CA GLY A 63 12.44 -7.17 -4.84
C GLY A 63 12.78 -6.71 -3.43
N ASP A 64 14.08 -6.57 -3.17
CA ASP A 64 14.57 -5.98 -1.94
C ASP A 64 14.30 -4.47 -1.96
N GLY A 65 13.82 -3.92 -0.85
CA GLY A 65 13.59 -2.46 -0.74
C GLY A 65 14.92 -1.69 -0.63
N HIS A 66 15.12 -0.68 -1.47
CA HIS A 66 16.34 0.12 -1.48
C HIS A 66 16.07 1.62 -1.47
N LYS A 67 16.50 2.30 -0.40
CA LYS A 67 16.33 3.75 -0.25
C LYS A 67 17.05 4.58 -1.31
N ASP A 68 18.08 4.03 -1.95
CA ASP A 68 18.88 4.77 -2.93
C ASP A 68 18.07 5.17 -4.16
N GLU A 69 17.05 4.39 -4.53
CA GLU A 69 16.17 4.75 -5.64
C GLU A 69 15.24 5.93 -5.29
N ILE A 70 14.82 6.04 -4.03
CA ILE A 70 14.10 7.23 -3.53
C ILE A 70 14.99 8.47 -3.64
N LEU A 71 16.25 8.34 -3.21
CA LEU A 71 17.23 9.43 -3.31
C LEU A 71 17.47 9.84 -4.76
N ARG A 72 17.59 8.86 -5.68
CA ARG A 72 17.72 9.13 -7.12
C ARG A 72 16.53 9.92 -7.67
N MET A 73 15.30 9.55 -7.27
CA MET A 73 14.10 10.29 -7.69
C MET A 73 14.10 11.73 -7.18
N ILE A 74 14.60 11.97 -5.96
CA ILE A 74 14.78 13.32 -5.43
C ILE A 74 15.81 14.11 -6.26
N ASP A 75 16.90 13.47 -6.71
CA ASP A 75 17.92 14.11 -7.56
C ASP A 75 17.37 14.46 -8.97
N VAL A 76 16.43 13.68 -9.48
CA VAL A 76 15.72 14.00 -10.73
C VAL A 76 14.79 15.21 -10.52
N TYR A 77 13.99 15.19 -9.46
CA TYR A 77 13.08 16.27 -9.10
C TYR A 77 13.81 17.61 -8.86
N GLU A 78 14.98 17.57 -8.20
CA GLU A 78 15.79 18.76 -7.91
C GLU A 78 16.06 19.61 -9.15
N LYS A 79 16.27 18.95 -10.29
CA LYS A 79 16.56 19.61 -11.57
C LYS A 79 15.34 20.34 -12.15
N ASP A 80 14.14 19.91 -11.79
CA ASP A 80 12.87 20.47 -12.27
C ASP A 80 12.23 21.44 -11.26
N LEU A 81 12.62 21.40 -9.99
CA LEU A 81 12.07 22.24 -8.94
C LEU A 81 12.08 23.74 -9.27
N PRO A 82 13.16 24.32 -9.87
CA PRO A 82 13.15 25.75 -10.22
C PRO A 82 12.04 26.16 -11.20
N LYS A 83 11.63 25.25 -12.11
CA LYS A 83 10.49 25.51 -13.01
C LYS A 83 9.17 25.35 -12.27
N LEU A 84 8.98 24.26 -11.53
CA LEU A 84 7.75 24.01 -10.75
C LEU A 84 7.46 25.16 -9.77
N SER A 85 8.48 25.67 -9.09
CA SER A 85 8.35 26.77 -8.11
C SER A 85 7.99 28.12 -8.72
N GLN A 86 7.98 28.27 -10.03
CA GLN A 86 7.47 29.47 -10.71
C GLN A 86 5.93 29.47 -10.79
N HIS A 87 5.31 28.31 -10.63
CA HIS A 87 3.87 28.11 -10.80
C HIS A 87 3.14 27.85 -9.47
N ILE A 88 3.85 27.30 -8.48
CA ILE A 88 3.25 26.97 -7.20
C ILE A 88 4.26 27.08 -6.05
N ASP A 89 3.78 27.62 -4.93
CA ASP A 89 4.56 27.74 -3.71
C ASP A 89 4.45 26.49 -2.82
N GLY A 90 5.43 26.32 -1.96
CA GLY A 90 5.38 25.32 -0.88
C GLY A 90 5.79 23.92 -1.29
N LEU A 91 6.34 23.72 -2.50
CA LEU A 91 6.99 22.46 -2.87
C LEU A 91 8.18 22.20 -1.97
N MET A 92 8.35 20.95 -1.55
CA MET A 92 9.47 20.58 -0.67
C MET A 92 10.81 20.64 -1.39
N LYS A 93 11.79 21.22 -0.72
CA LYS A 93 13.16 21.31 -1.26
C LYS A 93 13.91 19.99 -1.03
N PRO A 94 14.83 19.62 -1.94
CA PRO A 94 15.63 18.39 -1.82
C PRO A 94 16.38 18.25 -0.50
N GLU A 95 16.87 19.38 0.06
CA GLU A 95 17.58 19.39 1.34
C GLU A 95 16.67 19.00 2.52
N ALA A 96 15.35 19.25 2.39
CA ALA A 96 14.36 18.82 3.37
C ALA A 96 13.87 17.39 3.12
N LEU A 97 13.87 16.92 1.86
CA LEU A 97 13.44 15.59 1.48
C LEU A 97 14.45 14.49 1.81
N ARG A 98 15.74 14.69 1.49
CA ARG A 98 16.78 13.68 1.68
C ARG A 98 16.88 13.14 3.12
N PRO A 99 16.79 13.96 4.18
CA PRO A 99 16.81 13.45 5.57
C PRO A 99 15.59 12.58 5.93
N LEU A 100 14.50 12.65 5.19
CA LEU A 100 13.28 11.86 5.41
C LEU A 100 13.39 10.45 4.84
N VAL A 101 14.37 10.18 3.98
CA VAL A 101 14.57 8.87 3.35
C VAL A 101 15.19 7.91 4.34
N LYS A 102 14.52 6.77 4.57
CA LYS A 102 14.91 5.76 5.54
C LYS A 102 14.95 4.37 4.91
N GLN A 103 15.95 3.59 5.28
CA GLN A 103 16.01 2.19 4.91
C GLN A 103 15.05 1.41 5.82
N GLY A 104 14.03 0.81 5.24
CA GLY A 104 13.18 -0.13 5.90
C GLY A 104 13.68 -1.57 5.74
N ARG A 105 12.80 -2.53 5.99
CA ARG A 105 13.13 -3.95 5.88
C ARG A 105 13.41 -4.31 4.42
N MET A 106 14.36 -5.23 4.21
CA MET A 106 14.76 -5.64 2.86
C MET A 106 14.11 -6.95 2.40
N ILE A 107 13.62 -7.76 3.33
CA ILE A 107 13.01 -9.07 3.06
C ILE A 107 11.74 -9.24 3.88
N GLU A 108 10.89 -10.18 3.45
CA GLU A 108 9.65 -10.51 4.15
C GLU A 108 9.88 -10.96 5.60
N ALA A 109 8.93 -10.65 6.47
CA ALA A 109 8.96 -11.08 7.87
C ALA A 109 8.67 -12.59 8.02
N PRO A 110 9.26 -13.27 9.04
CA PRO A 110 8.91 -14.63 9.41
C PRO A 110 7.47 -14.69 9.94
N PRO A 111 6.93 -15.91 10.29
CA PRO A 111 5.56 -16.05 10.78
C PRO A 111 5.22 -15.26 12.04
N SER A 112 6.20 -14.81 12.81
CA SER A 112 6.00 -13.83 13.89
C SER A 112 5.47 -12.48 13.38
N GLY A 113 5.70 -12.16 12.12
CA GLY A 113 5.26 -10.92 11.48
C GLY A 113 6.19 -9.72 11.70
N TYR A 114 7.25 -9.90 12.49
CA TYR A 114 8.26 -8.89 12.81
C TYR A 114 9.64 -9.53 12.98
N GLY A 115 10.66 -8.72 13.18
CA GLY A 115 12.04 -9.16 13.42
C GLY A 115 12.82 -8.07 14.18
N ASP A 116 14.01 -7.76 13.71
CA ASP A 116 14.79 -6.66 14.26
C ASP A 116 14.28 -5.30 13.77
N PRO A 117 14.35 -4.23 14.59
CA PRO A 117 14.03 -2.88 14.17
C PRO A 117 14.82 -2.44 12.93
N THR A 118 14.22 -1.55 12.15
CA THR A 118 14.86 -0.93 10.98
C THR A 118 14.90 0.59 11.14
N GLU A 119 15.73 1.27 10.36
CA GLU A 119 15.72 2.73 10.32
C GLU A 119 14.31 3.27 9.99
N GLY A 120 13.59 2.57 9.10
CA GLY A 120 12.21 2.90 8.71
C GLY A 120 11.19 2.70 9.82
N SER A 121 11.21 1.55 10.50
CA SER A 121 10.27 1.28 11.61
C SER A 121 10.49 2.20 12.80
N GLU A 122 11.76 2.47 13.18
CA GLU A 122 12.09 3.42 14.23
C GLU A 122 11.64 4.85 13.86
N TRP A 123 11.78 5.23 12.59
CA TRP A 123 11.32 6.52 12.09
C TRP A 123 9.81 6.68 12.19
N ILE A 124 9.04 5.64 11.84
CA ILE A 124 7.57 5.63 12.02
C ILE A 124 7.22 5.89 13.49
N VAL A 125 7.88 5.19 14.42
CA VAL A 125 7.68 5.38 15.87
C VAL A 125 7.98 6.81 16.29
N GLN A 126 9.11 7.35 15.84
CA GLN A 126 9.54 8.71 16.17
C GLN A 126 8.53 9.75 15.67
N GLN A 127 8.07 9.65 14.43
CA GLN A 127 7.10 10.58 13.88
C GLN A 127 5.72 10.47 14.56
N ALA A 128 5.27 9.25 14.87
CA ALA A 128 4.01 9.02 15.57
C ALA A 128 4.00 9.57 17.00
N ARG A 129 5.16 9.66 17.64
CA ARG A 129 5.32 10.20 19.01
C ARG A 129 5.51 11.72 19.07
N LYS A 130 5.58 12.41 17.93
CA LYS A 130 5.58 13.87 17.93
C LYS A 130 4.32 14.41 18.62
N GLN A 131 4.47 15.57 19.25
CA GLN A 131 3.35 16.33 19.84
C GLN A 131 2.58 17.02 18.70
N ASP A 132 1.66 16.30 18.11
CA ASP A 132 0.77 16.76 17.04
C ASP A 132 -0.56 16.00 17.18
N ASP A 133 -1.66 16.71 17.20
CA ASP A 133 -3.00 16.14 17.37
C ASP A 133 -3.54 15.54 16.07
N ARG A 134 -2.93 15.86 14.92
CA ARG A 134 -3.28 15.28 13.63
C ARG A 134 -2.81 13.84 13.56
N PRO A 135 -3.61 12.92 13.00
CA PRO A 135 -3.15 11.56 12.76
C PRO A 135 -2.00 11.51 11.75
N LEU A 136 -1.13 10.53 11.91
CA LEU A 136 -0.07 10.23 10.96
C LEU A 136 -0.56 9.19 9.95
N TYR A 137 -0.68 9.58 8.70
CA TYR A 137 -1.01 8.68 7.60
C TYR A 137 0.23 7.93 7.14
N ILE A 138 0.16 6.61 7.10
CA ILE A 138 1.18 5.75 6.49
C ILE A 138 0.58 5.20 5.19
N LEU A 139 1.09 5.68 4.06
CA LEU A 139 0.70 5.20 2.74
C LEU A 139 1.67 4.09 2.33
N VAL A 140 1.17 2.85 2.32
CA VAL A 140 2.02 1.67 2.08
C VAL A 140 1.83 1.21 0.64
N TRP A 141 2.89 1.26 -0.13
CA TRP A 141 2.98 0.94 -1.56
C TRP A 141 3.62 -0.42 -1.82
N GLY A 142 4.15 -1.04 -0.80
CA GLY A 142 4.72 -2.39 -0.79
C GLY A 142 4.15 -3.23 0.33
N CYS A 143 5.03 -3.89 1.09
CA CYS A 143 4.67 -4.72 2.22
C CYS A 143 4.52 -3.92 3.53
N LEU A 144 3.90 -4.54 4.53
CA LEU A 144 3.58 -3.92 5.82
C LEU A 144 4.68 -4.13 6.89
N GLU A 145 5.85 -4.61 6.51
CA GLU A 145 6.90 -5.06 7.42
C GLU A 145 7.33 -3.99 8.41
N ASP A 146 7.60 -2.76 7.93
CA ASP A 146 8.04 -1.67 8.80
C ASP A 146 6.91 -1.13 9.67
N VAL A 147 5.66 -1.18 9.20
CA VAL A 147 4.48 -0.86 10.02
C VAL A 147 4.27 -1.90 11.12
N ALA A 148 4.38 -3.18 10.78
CA ALA A 148 4.26 -4.28 11.75
C ALA A 148 5.36 -4.22 12.81
N GLN A 149 6.61 -3.93 12.39
CA GLN A 149 7.75 -3.75 13.29
C GLN A 149 7.54 -2.54 14.22
N ALA A 150 7.13 -1.40 13.67
CA ALA A 150 6.87 -0.19 14.47
C ALA A 150 5.77 -0.42 15.52
N LEU A 151 4.70 -1.13 15.15
CA LEU A 151 3.61 -1.49 16.06
C LEU A 151 4.05 -2.51 17.12
N HIS A 152 4.96 -3.44 16.76
CA HIS A 152 5.53 -4.40 17.72
C HIS A 152 6.37 -3.69 18.78
N ASP A 153 7.26 -2.81 18.33
CA ASP A 153 8.22 -2.12 19.22
C ASP A 153 7.56 -1.01 20.07
N ALA A 154 6.46 -0.43 19.54
CA ALA A 154 5.76 0.69 20.15
C ALA A 154 4.23 0.59 19.96
N PRO A 155 3.54 -0.34 20.63
CA PRO A 155 2.10 -0.53 20.45
C PRO A 155 1.26 0.70 20.83
N ASP A 156 1.81 1.61 21.62
CA ASP A 156 1.20 2.88 22.01
C ASP A 156 0.92 3.83 20.84
N ILE A 157 1.60 3.66 19.70
CA ILE A 157 1.39 4.52 18.53
C ILE A 157 0.17 4.15 17.70
N ALA A 158 -0.38 2.93 17.85
CA ALA A 158 -1.47 2.43 17.01
C ALA A 158 -2.67 3.40 16.87
N PRO A 159 -3.15 4.06 17.94
CA PRO A 159 -4.27 5.02 17.84
C PRO A 159 -3.94 6.29 17.03
N LYS A 160 -2.66 6.59 16.84
CA LYS A 160 -2.19 7.77 16.10
C LYS A 160 -2.01 7.51 14.61
N LEU A 161 -1.95 6.24 14.21
CA LEU A 161 -1.71 5.84 12.81
C LEU A 161 -3.01 5.71 12.03
N ARG A 162 -2.94 6.10 10.77
CA ARG A 162 -3.92 5.77 9.72
C ARG A 162 -3.19 5.15 8.55
N VAL A 163 -3.41 3.88 8.32
CA VAL A 163 -2.72 3.12 7.27
C VAL A 163 -3.62 3.02 6.05
N HIS A 164 -3.13 3.45 4.89
CA HIS A 164 -3.76 3.17 3.60
C HIS A 164 -2.80 2.29 2.81
N TRP A 165 -3.15 1.03 2.67
CA TRP A 165 -2.31 0.01 2.06
C TRP A 165 -2.79 -0.37 0.67
N ILE A 166 -1.92 -0.25 -0.33
CA ILE A 166 -2.11 -0.86 -1.66
C ILE A 166 -1.75 -2.34 -1.50
N GLY A 167 -2.74 -3.13 -1.03
CA GLY A 167 -2.55 -4.52 -0.65
C GLY A 167 -2.41 -5.43 -1.85
N GLY A 168 -3.48 -5.65 -2.58
CA GLY A 168 -3.50 -6.41 -3.83
C GLY A 168 -2.43 -7.49 -3.96
N PRO A 169 -1.54 -7.37 -4.99
CA PRO A 169 -0.41 -8.29 -5.16
C PRO A 169 0.63 -8.22 -4.02
N ASN A 170 0.77 -7.09 -3.34
CA ASN A 170 1.75 -6.91 -2.26
C ASN A 170 1.48 -7.82 -1.06
N LYS A 171 0.21 -8.16 -0.81
CA LYS A 171 -0.15 -9.05 0.29
C LYS A 171 0.55 -10.41 0.25
N LYS A 172 0.79 -10.98 -0.92
CA LYS A 172 1.48 -12.28 -1.03
C LYS A 172 2.93 -12.22 -0.54
N TRP A 173 3.60 -11.06 -0.68
CA TRP A 173 4.97 -10.86 -0.27
C TRP A 173 5.11 -10.61 1.23
N GLY A 174 4.13 -9.92 1.85
CA GLY A 174 4.14 -9.53 3.26
C GLY A 174 3.01 -10.15 4.09
N VAL A 175 2.54 -11.36 3.76
CA VAL A 175 1.38 -11.97 4.41
C VAL A 175 1.58 -12.21 5.92
N ASN A 176 2.80 -12.42 6.38
CA ASN A 176 3.09 -12.64 7.80
C ASN A 176 2.98 -11.34 8.62
N ALA A 177 3.53 -10.24 8.12
CA ALA A 177 3.38 -8.93 8.73
C ALA A 177 1.91 -8.49 8.76
N TYR A 178 1.17 -8.73 7.67
CA TYR A 178 -0.26 -8.48 7.62
C TYR A 178 -1.03 -9.29 8.68
N CYS A 179 -0.78 -10.61 8.79
CA CYS A 179 -1.43 -11.45 9.81
C CYS A 179 -1.13 -10.94 11.23
N TYR A 180 0.11 -10.54 11.50
CA TYR A 180 0.50 -9.98 12.80
C TYR A 180 -0.32 -8.72 13.13
N ILE A 181 -0.45 -7.79 12.19
CA ILE A 181 -1.25 -6.57 12.40
C ILE A 181 -2.71 -6.91 12.67
N VAL A 182 -3.31 -7.80 11.87
CA VAL A 182 -4.72 -8.20 12.04
C VAL A 182 -4.95 -8.85 13.39
N GLU A 183 -4.05 -9.76 13.83
CA GLU A 183 -4.18 -10.53 15.07
C GLU A 183 -3.94 -9.69 16.33
N HIS A 184 -3.02 -8.71 16.27
CA HIS A 184 -2.58 -7.94 17.45
C HIS A 184 -3.11 -6.49 17.47
N PHE A 185 -3.46 -5.92 16.33
CA PHE A 185 -3.96 -4.54 16.20
C PHE A 185 -5.29 -4.47 15.43
N PRO A 186 -6.31 -5.28 15.81
CA PRO A 186 -7.57 -5.33 15.05
C PRO A 186 -8.30 -3.99 14.99
N ASN A 187 -7.99 -3.05 15.87
CA ASN A 187 -8.59 -1.70 15.90
C ASN A 187 -7.72 -0.64 15.21
N LEU A 188 -6.63 -1.02 14.55
CA LEU A 188 -5.85 -0.10 13.73
C LEU A 188 -6.75 0.54 12.66
N TRP A 189 -6.65 1.84 12.45
CA TRP A 189 -7.33 2.49 11.34
C TRP A 189 -6.65 2.06 10.02
N MET A 190 -7.34 1.26 9.22
CA MET A 190 -6.79 0.63 8.03
C MET A 190 -7.73 0.71 6.84
N ILE A 191 -7.24 1.23 5.73
CA ILE A 191 -7.82 0.99 4.40
C ILE A 191 -6.98 -0.10 3.73
N GLU A 192 -7.59 -1.25 3.49
CA GLU A 192 -7.02 -2.34 2.74
C GLU A 192 -7.52 -2.28 1.29
N ASN A 193 -6.77 -1.55 0.45
CA ASN A 193 -7.08 -1.33 -0.95
C ASN A 193 -6.45 -2.45 -1.80
N ASN A 194 -7.18 -3.55 -2.03
CA ASN A 194 -6.67 -4.69 -2.78
C ASN A 194 -6.93 -4.58 -4.28
N THR A 195 -8.04 -3.92 -4.69
CA THR A 195 -8.48 -3.88 -6.10
C THR A 195 -9.10 -2.55 -6.52
N THR A 196 -9.54 -1.69 -5.61
CA THR A 196 -10.12 -0.38 -5.94
C THR A 196 -9.14 0.47 -6.75
N TYR A 197 -7.85 0.45 -6.41
CA TYR A 197 -6.79 1.17 -7.13
C TYR A 197 -6.69 0.78 -8.61
N ARG A 198 -7.22 -0.38 -9.01
CA ARG A 198 -7.26 -0.84 -10.41
C ARG A 198 -8.13 0.06 -11.31
N GLY A 199 -9.02 0.85 -10.75
CA GLY A 199 -9.76 1.87 -11.49
C GLY A 199 -8.89 3.02 -11.99
N PHE A 200 -7.71 3.22 -11.40
CA PHE A 200 -6.73 4.21 -11.83
C PHE A 200 -5.66 3.62 -12.75
N ILE A 201 -5.24 2.37 -12.49
CA ILE A 201 -4.27 1.66 -13.31
C ILE A 201 -4.86 1.28 -14.65
N TYR A 202 -4.06 1.40 -15.68
CA TYR A 202 -4.40 0.91 -17.01
C TYR A 202 -4.09 -0.57 -17.19
N ASP A 203 -5.01 -1.29 -17.78
CA ASP A 203 -4.68 -2.51 -18.47
C ASP A 203 -3.90 -2.13 -19.73
N SER A 204 -2.71 -2.70 -19.92
CA SER A 204 -1.89 -2.49 -21.12
C SER A 204 -2.59 -2.85 -22.44
N LYS A 205 -3.73 -3.53 -22.36
CA LYS A 205 -4.58 -3.85 -23.51
C LYS A 205 -5.53 -2.72 -23.89
N ASN A 206 -5.81 -1.79 -23.00
CA ASN A 206 -6.67 -0.64 -23.24
C ASN A 206 -5.80 0.60 -23.47
N GLN A 207 -5.22 0.73 -24.66
CA GLN A 207 -4.48 1.90 -25.11
C GLN A 207 -5.46 3.04 -25.36
N ASP A 208 -5.81 3.79 -24.33
CA ASP A 208 -6.68 4.97 -24.42
C ASP A 208 -5.90 6.28 -24.21
N GLN A 209 -6.60 7.40 -24.29
CA GLN A 209 -6.02 8.74 -24.15
C GLN A 209 -5.33 8.98 -22.77
N TRP A 210 -5.68 8.21 -21.76
CA TRP A 210 -5.13 8.34 -20.39
C TRP A 210 -3.89 7.47 -20.16
N ASN A 211 -3.49 6.70 -21.16
CA ASN A 211 -2.35 5.83 -21.20
C ASN A 211 -1.19 6.44 -22.02
N ASN A 212 -0.84 5.77 -23.10
CA ASN A 212 0.19 6.24 -24.02
C ASN A 212 -0.12 7.63 -24.59
N GLY A 213 -1.38 7.93 -24.86
CA GLY A 213 -1.82 9.26 -25.26
C GLY A 213 -1.53 10.33 -24.21
N PHE A 214 -1.70 10.01 -22.93
CA PHE A 214 -1.37 10.95 -21.85
C PHE A 214 0.14 11.22 -21.79
N PHE A 215 0.95 10.17 -21.90
CA PHE A 215 2.41 10.32 -21.94
C PHE A 215 2.84 11.22 -23.10
N GLU A 216 2.41 10.92 -24.34
CA GLU A 216 2.81 11.66 -25.52
C GLU A 216 2.37 13.13 -25.47
N ASN A 217 1.18 13.42 -24.92
CA ASN A 217 0.63 14.78 -24.91
C ASN A 217 1.10 15.62 -23.69
N HIS A 218 1.39 15.01 -22.54
CA HIS A 218 1.60 15.74 -21.30
C HIS A 218 2.96 15.51 -20.65
N ILE A 219 3.50 14.27 -20.65
CA ILE A 219 4.71 13.92 -19.90
C ILE A 219 5.96 13.97 -20.76
N LYS A 220 5.88 13.48 -21.99
CA LYS A 220 7.01 13.44 -22.90
C LYS A 220 7.62 14.85 -23.05
N ASP A 221 8.93 14.91 -22.90
CA ASP A 221 9.72 16.14 -22.97
C ASP A 221 9.46 17.16 -21.82
N ALA A 222 8.63 16.82 -20.83
CA ALA A 222 8.38 17.65 -19.66
C ALA A 222 9.49 17.48 -18.62
N GLY A 223 10.51 18.32 -18.70
CA GLY A 223 11.60 18.38 -17.72
C GLY A 223 12.47 17.12 -17.63
N HIS A 224 13.12 16.96 -16.51
CA HIS A 224 13.91 15.76 -16.16
C HIS A 224 13.02 14.63 -15.67
N LEU A 225 11.96 14.96 -14.90
CA LEU A 225 10.96 13.98 -14.45
C LEU A 225 10.26 13.29 -15.63
N GLY A 226 9.89 14.04 -16.68
CA GLY A 226 9.25 13.45 -17.87
C GLY A 226 10.20 12.54 -18.65
N ARG A 227 11.48 12.89 -18.75
CA ARG A 227 12.50 12.03 -19.35
C ARG A 227 12.74 10.75 -18.53
N ASP A 228 12.78 10.86 -17.22
CA ASP A 228 12.90 9.72 -16.31
C ASP A 228 11.67 8.80 -16.42
N PHE A 229 10.48 9.39 -16.44
CA PHE A 229 9.20 8.69 -16.57
C PHE A 229 9.13 7.82 -17.84
N ALA A 230 9.75 8.27 -18.94
CA ALA A 230 9.82 7.53 -20.20
C ALA A 230 10.51 6.16 -20.06
N SER A 231 11.39 5.98 -19.07
CA SER A 231 12.09 4.71 -18.83
C SER A 231 11.19 3.62 -18.21
N TYR A 232 10.02 3.98 -17.69
CA TYR A 232 9.08 3.07 -17.04
C TYR A 232 7.90 2.74 -17.96
N TYR A 233 7.66 1.47 -18.24
CA TYR A 233 6.55 0.99 -19.11
C TYR A 233 6.47 1.69 -20.47
N ASN A 234 7.61 2.11 -21.05
CA ASN A 234 7.67 2.94 -22.27
C ASN A 234 6.84 4.22 -22.15
N GLY A 235 6.83 4.84 -20.97
CA GLY A 235 6.10 6.05 -20.67
C GLY A 235 4.61 5.86 -20.34
N ASN A 236 4.07 4.66 -20.43
CA ASN A 236 2.67 4.42 -20.06
C ASN A 236 2.46 4.67 -18.55
N PRO A 237 1.57 5.60 -18.14
CA PRO A 237 1.23 5.78 -16.74
C PRO A 237 0.59 4.52 -16.18
N LYS A 238 1.22 3.89 -15.19
CA LYS A 238 0.65 2.80 -14.41
C LYS A 238 0.19 3.32 -13.04
N LEU A 239 1.06 4.02 -12.30
CA LEU A 239 0.73 4.74 -11.07
C LEU A 239 -0.01 3.88 -10.03
N GLY A 240 0.45 2.63 -9.82
CA GLY A 240 -0.25 1.65 -8.98
C GLY A 240 -0.46 2.10 -7.54
N ASP A 241 0.41 2.91 -6.99
CA ASP A 241 0.46 3.29 -5.58
C ASP A 241 -0.09 4.70 -5.33
N THR A 242 -0.11 5.52 -6.38
CA THR A 242 -0.67 6.88 -6.36
C THR A 242 -2.07 6.96 -5.74
N PRO A 243 -2.99 5.99 -5.90
CA PRO A 243 -4.31 6.06 -5.28
C PRO A 243 -4.32 6.32 -3.78
N SER A 244 -3.36 5.81 -3.03
CA SER A 244 -3.28 6.09 -1.59
C SER A 244 -2.97 7.57 -1.29
N LEU A 245 -2.14 8.21 -2.12
CA LEU A 245 -1.86 9.65 -2.06
C LEU A 245 -3.09 10.47 -2.46
N LEU A 246 -3.77 10.08 -3.54
CA LEU A 246 -4.99 10.73 -4.03
C LEU A 246 -6.12 10.75 -3.00
N TYR A 247 -6.15 9.77 -2.08
CA TYR A 247 -7.08 9.72 -0.97
C TYR A 247 -7.00 10.96 -0.08
N LEU A 248 -5.80 11.51 0.08
CA LEU A 248 -5.53 12.68 0.92
C LEU A 248 -5.69 14.01 0.18
N MET A 249 -5.72 14.00 -1.16
CA MET A 249 -5.79 15.21 -1.98
C MET A 249 -7.21 15.72 -2.14
N LYS A 250 -8.19 14.83 -2.34
CA LYS A 250 -9.58 15.22 -2.52
C LYS A 250 -10.53 14.22 -1.90
N GLY A 251 -11.40 14.72 -1.02
CA GLY A 251 -12.37 13.95 -0.27
C GLY A 251 -12.29 14.25 1.22
N ASN A 252 -12.85 13.35 2.03
CA ASN A 252 -12.77 13.42 3.49
C ASN A 252 -11.85 12.31 4.01
N PRO A 253 -10.59 12.60 4.37
CA PRO A 253 -9.65 11.59 4.82
C PRO A 253 -10.04 10.86 6.11
N SER A 254 -11.05 11.36 6.83
CA SER A 254 -11.58 10.72 8.03
C SER A 254 -12.73 9.76 7.74
N ASN A 255 -13.25 9.73 6.51
CA ASN A 255 -14.40 8.89 6.15
C ASN A 255 -14.14 8.12 4.84
N PRO A 256 -13.57 6.90 4.90
CA PRO A 256 -13.30 6.09 3.72
C PRO A 256 -14.54 5.65 2.92
N GLU A 257 -15.73 5.72 3.53
CA GLU A 257 -16.99 5.35 2.87
C GLU A 257 -17.51 6.43 1.91
N GLN A 258 -16.96 7.65 2.01
CA GLN A 258 -17.26 8.73 1.06
C GLN A 258 -16.37 8.64 -0.18
N GLN A 259 -16.91 9.14 -1.29
CA GLN A 259 -16.16 9.24 -2.54
C GLN A 259 -14.97 10.20 -2.35
N SER A 260 -13.80 9.74 -2.78
CA SER A 260 -12.55 10.50 -2.85
C SER A 260 -11.89 10.29 -4.21
N TRP A 261 -10.74 10.91 -4.45
CA TRP A 261 -9.92 10.59 -5.63
C TRP A 261 -9.32 9.18 -5.60
N ALA A 262 -9.30 8.52 -4.45
CA ALA A 262 -8.93 7.11 -4.36
C ALA A 262 -10.12 6.13 -4.55
N GLY A 263 -11.29 6.64 -4.88
CA GLY A 263 -12.53 5.88 -4.86
C GLY A 263 -13.21 5.91 -3.50
N ARG A 264 -13.98 4.88 -3.19
CA ARG A 264 -14.62 4.69 -1.87
C ARG A 264 -14.42 3.25 -1.39
N PHE A 265 -14.43 3.09 -0.08
CA PHE A 265 -14.21 1.80 0.59
C PHE A 265 -15.40 1.47 1.49
N VAL A 266 -15.56 0.20 1.81
CA VAL A 266 -16.63 -0.28 2.68
C VAL A 266 -16.06 -0.87 3.95
N LYS A 267 -16.76 -0.74 5.07
CA LYS A 267 -16.36 -1.39 6.32
C LYS A 267 -16.33 -2.89 6.21
N THR A 268 -15.34 -3.48 6.84
CA THR A 268 -15.27 -4.91 7.08
C THR A 268 -14.98 -5.19 8.54
N ASN A 269 -15.44 -6.31 9.05
CA ASN A 269 -15.17 -6.79 10.41
C ASN A 269 -14.27 -8.04 10.44
N ARG A 270 -13.74 -8.43 9.29
CA ARG A 270 -12.91 -9.62 9.13
C ARG A 270 -12.01 -9.53 7.92
N THR A 271 -10.95 -10.34 7.92
CA THR A 271 -10.23 -10.74 6.73
C THR A 271 -10.42 -12.24 6.49
N PRO A 272 -10.76 -12.67 5.27
CA PRO A 272 -10.96 -14.09 4.96
C PRO A 272 -9.68 -14.89 5.19
N ARG A 273 -9.79 -16.02 5.89
CA ARG A 273 -8.70 -16.97 6.08
C ARG A 273 -9.22 -18.39 5.94
N VAL A 274 -8.44 -19.23 5.26
CA VAL A 274 -8.64 -20.67 5.21
C VAL A 274 -7.39 -21.38 5.73
N VAL A 275 -7.58 -22.45 6.50
CA VAL A 275 -6.47 -23.24 7.07
C VAL A 275 -6.60 -24.68 6.60
N PHE A 276 -5.52 -25.20 6.01
CA PHE A 276 -5.43 -26.57 5.50
C PHE A 276 -4.37 -27.36 6.27
N TYR A 277 -4.64 -28.65 6.50
CA TYR A 277 -3.76 -29.52 7.27
C TYR A 277 -3.07 -30.58 6.39
N GLY A 278 -3.22 -30.48 5.08
CA GLY A 278 -2.66 -31.41 4.11
C GLY A 278 -2.89 -30.95 2.68
N ALA A 279 -2.84 -31.89 1.74
CA ALA A 279 -3.18 -31.63 0.35
C ALA A 279 -4.63 -31.21 0.19
N THR A 280 -4.88 -30.29 -0.74
CA THR A 280 -6.20 -29.80 -1.10
C THR A 280 -6.55 -30.22 -2.54
N THR A 281 -7.84 -30.07 -2.88
CA THR A 281 -8.41 -30.39 -4.18
C THR A 281 -9.13 -29.19 -4.78
N THR A 282 -9.68 -29.31 -5.97
CA THR A 282 -10.48 -28.25 -6.61
C THR A 282 -11.74 -27.86 -5.82
N GLN A 283 -12.16 -28.69 -4.86
CA GLN A 283 -13.33 -28.42 -3.99
C GLN A 283 -12.97 -27.49 -2.81
N ASP A 284 -11.68 -27.40 -2.49
CA ASP A 284 -11.18 -26.53 -1.45
C ASP A 284 -11.06 -25.09 -1.97
N THR A 285 -11.73 -24.14 -1.32
CA THR A 285 -11.83 -22.78 -1.81
C THR A 285 -11.16 -21.77 -0.88
N ALA A 286 -10.55 -20.74 -1.47
CA ALA A 286 -10.08 -19.54 -0.80
C ALA A 286 -10.70 -18.29 -1.47
N GLN A 287 -10.80 -17.19 -0.75
CA GLN A 287 -11.26 -15.92 -1.31
C GLN A 287 -10.07 -15.11 -1.84
N ILE A 288 -10.30 -14.38 -2.93
CA ILE A 288 -9.29 -13.47 -3.52
C ILE A 288 -8.75 -12.52 -2.43
N CYS A 289 -7.46 -12.27 -2.43
CA CYS A 289 -6.78 -11.45 -1.43
C CYS A 289 -7.00 -11.88 0.03
N GLY A 290 -7.59 -13.06 0.26
CA GLY A 290 -7.68 -13.68 1.58
C GLY A 290 -6.38 -14.40 1.96
N ILE A 291 -6.30 -14.88 3.18
CA ILE A 291 -5.16 -15.63 3.69
C ILE A 291 -5.40 -17.12 3.43
N ILE A 292 -4.44 -17.77 2.79
CA ILE A 292 -4.37 -19.22 2.61
C ILE A 292 -3.24 -19.71 3.52
N GLU A 293 -3.55 -20.53 4.51
CA GLU A 293 -2.58 -21.05 5.46
C GLU A 293 -2.55 -22.57 5.42
N TRP A 294 -1.36 -23.15 5.32
CA TRP A 294 -1.15 -24.58 5.53
C TRP A 294 -0.44 -24.78 6.85
N GLN A 295 -1.02 -25.62 7.72
CA GLN A 295 -0.43 -26.10 8.96
C GLN A 295 -0.13 -27.60 8.80
N LEU A 296 1.10 -27.90 8.45
CA LEU A 296 1.51 -29.26 8.07
C LEU A 296 2.24 -29.96 9.19
N LYS A 297 1.96 -31.25 9.37
CA LYS A 297 2.72 -32.12 10.26
C LYS A 297 3.89 -32.75 9.49
N GLY A 298 5.06 -32.74 10.11
CA GLY A 298 6.27 -33.31 9.56
C GLY A 298 7.25 -33.74 10.67
N PRO A 299 8.51 -34.05 10.32
CA PRO A 299 9.52 -34.47 11.29
C PRO A 299 9.71 -33.44 12.41
N ASN A 300 9.73 -33.89 13.66
CA ASN A 300 10.10 -33.03 14.79
C ASN A 300 11.63 -32.86 14.82
N ARG A 301 12.11 -31.64 14.66
CA ARG A 301 13.53 -31.30 14.55
C ARG A 301 13.93 -30.33 15.64
N LYS A 302 14.78 -30.81 16.57
CA LYS A 302 15.31 -29.97 17.67
C LYS A 302 16.49 -29.08 17.23
N ASP A 303 17.11 -29.43 16.10
CA ASP A 303 18.23 -28.72 15.48
C ASP A 303 17.82 -27.60 14.53
N ILE A 304 16.54 -27.40 14.30
CA ILE A 304 15.99 -26.30 13.51
C ILE A 304 15.32 -25.28 14.46
N ALA A 305 15.76 -24.06 14.40
CA ALA A 305 15.18 -22.98 15.19
C ALA A 305 13.73 -22.69 14.75
N ILE A 306 12.90 -22.23 15.69
CA ILE A 306 11.55 -21.76 15.39
C ILE A 306 11.66 -20.58 14.40
N ASP A 307 10.69 -20.51 13.48
CA ASP A 307 10.63 -19.53 12.40
C ASP A 307 11.78 -19.62 11.37
N SER A 308 12.54 -20.72 11.36
CA SER A 308 13.47 -21.00 10.26
C SER A 308 12.72 -21.36 8.99
N ALA A 309 13.04 -20.69 7.89
CA ALA A 309 12.55 -21.01 6.55
C ALA A 309 13.15 -22.36 6.09
N CYS A 310 12.31 -23.36 5.91
CA CYS A 310 12.75 -24.70 5.53
C CYS A 310 11.74 -25.46 4.65
N VAL A 311 10.64 -24.80 4.29
CA VAL A 311 9.61 -25.32 3.39
C VAL A 311 9.43 -24.34 2.24
N THR A 312 9.10 -24.85 1.06
CA THR A 312 8.85 -24.05 -0.14
C THR A 312 7.50 -24.42 -0.70
N LEU A 313 6.66 -23.41 -0.94
CA LEU A 313 5.44 -23.49 -1.72
C LEU A 313 5.74 -23.03 -3.15
N ASP A 314 5.58 -23.91 -4.11
CA ASP A 314 5.57 -23.57 -5.54
C ASP A 314 4.12 -23.40 -6.00
N ILE A 315 3.77 -22.21 -6.42
CA ILE A 315 2.45 -21.88 -6.95
C ILE A 315 2.57 -20.78 -8.01
N ARG A 316 1.91 -20.95 -9.16
CA ARG A 316 1.96 -19.98 -10.26
C ARG A 316 3.38 -19.61 -10.73
N ASN A 317 4.28 -20.59 -10.80
CA ASN A 317 5.69 -20.41 -11.17
C ASN A 317 6.45 -19.44 -10.23
N GLN A 318 6.01 -19.29 -8.99
CA GLN A 318 6.67 -18.51 -7.94
C GLN A 318 6.89 -19.37 -6.71
N GLN A 319 7.94 -19.08 -5.96
CA GLN A 319 8.32 -19.80 -4.75
C GLN A 319 8.11 -18.92 -3.52
N TRP A 320 7.49 -19.50 -2.49
CA TRP A 320 7.17 -18.83 -1.22
C TRP A 320 7.71 -19.63 -0.07
N LYS A 321 8.25 -18.96 0.93
CA LYS A 321 8.83 -19.60 2.10
C LYS A 321 7.76 -20.11 3.06
N GLY A 322 8.02 -21.28 3.62
CA GLY A 322 7.31 -21.81 4.77
C GLY A 322 8.29 -22.13 5.89
N TYR A 323 7.80 -22.20 7.10
CA TYR A 323 8.60 -22.07 8.31
C TYR A 323 8.31 -23.19 9.32
N TYR A 324 9.34 -23.57 10.06
CA TYR A 324 9.22 -24.50 11.18
C TYR A 324 8.74 -23.77 12.43
N LYS A 325 7.65 -24.27 13.05
CA LYS A 325 7.08 -23.69 14.28
C LYS A 325 7.35 -24.52 15.53
N GLY A 326 8.26 -25.49 15.46
CA GLY A 326 8.53 -26.41 16.55
C GLY A 326 7.58 -27.64 16.56
N ASN A 327 7.94 -28.67 17.33
CA ASN A 327 7.13 -29.87 17.55
C ASN A 327 6.60 -30.56 16.27
N GLY A 328 7.34 -30.45 15.15
CA GLY A 328 6.93 -31.03 13.88
C GLY A 328 5.82 -30.27 13.16
N LEU A 329 5.52 -29.03 13.57
CA LEU A 329 4.59 -28.14 12.89
C LEU A 329 5.35 -27.26 11.88
N TYR A 330 4.83 -27.20 10.64
CA TYR A 330 5.33 -26.36 9.56
C TYR A 330 4.18 -25.49 9.06
N VAL A 331 4.41 -24.19 8.95
CA VAL A 331 3.40 -23.21 8.56
C VAL A 331 3.82 -22.48 7.31
N LEU A 332 2.92 -22.41 6.34
CA LEU A 332 3.04 -21.58 5.15
C LEU A 332 1.82 -20.69 5.07
N ARG A 333 2.04 -19.42 4.74
CA ARG A 333 0.98 -18.47 4.44
C ARG A 333 1.15 -17.92 3.03
N HIS A 334 0.06 -17.76 2.34
CA HIS A 334 0.01 -17.20 1.00
C HIS A 334 -1.24 -16.35 0.82
N SER A 335 -1.20 -15.44 -0.10
CA SER A 335 -2.35 -14.68 -0.58
C SER A 335 -2.24 -14.54 -2.09
N THR A 336 -3.36 -14.42 -2.77
CA THR A 336 -3.36 -14.25 -4.22
C THR A 336 -4.53 -13.38 -4.68
N TYR A 337 -4.30 -12.57 -5.70
CA TYR A 337 -5.34 -11.81 -6.40
C TYR A 337 -5.75 -12.47 -7.74
N TYR A 338 -5.27 -13.68 -7.99
CA TYR A 338 -5.68 -14.49 -9.13
C TYR A 338 -6.80 -15.44 -8.74
N THR A 339 -7.81 -15.50 -9.57
CA THR A 339 -8.99 -16.37 -9.39
C THR A 339 -8.87 -17.63 -10.24
N GLY A 340 -9.68 -18.64 -9.91
CA GLY A 340 -9.69 -19.95 -10.58
C GLY A 340 -8.89 -21.00 -9.84
N THR A 341 -8.76 -22.17 -10.43
CA THR A 341 -8.02 -23.29 -9.85
C THR A 341 -6.51 -23.09 -10.04
N LEU A 342 -5.78 -23.19 -8.95
CA LEU A 342 -4.33 -23.07 -8.90
C LEU A 342 -3.74 -24.39 -8.44
N ASP A 343 -2.80 -24.92 -9.22
CA ASP A 343 -1.95 -26.05 -8.82
C ASP A 343 -0.83 -25.56 -7.92
N TYR A 344 -0.47 -26.36 -6.93
CA TYR A 344 0.69 -26.07 -6.08
C TYR A 344 1.47 -27.34 -5.69
N THR A 345 2.73 -27.12 -5.33
CA THR A 345 3.58 -28.14 -4.70
C THR A 345 4.24 -27.57 -3.47
N ILE A 346 4.26 -28.32 -2.37
CA ILE A 346 4.98 -27.97 -1.15
C ILE A 346 6.12 -28.97 -0.97
N THR A 347 7.33 -28.47 -0.84
CA THR A 347 8.55 -29.24 -0.62
C THR A 347 9.30 -28.74 0.62
N SER A 348 10.30 -29.48 1.08
CA SER A 348 11.12 -29.08 2.22
C SER A 348 12.54 -29.63 2.10
N THR A 349 13.51 -28.89 2.61
CA THR A 349 14.88 -29.33 2.81
C THR A 349 15.02 -30.27 4.03
N VAL A 350 13.98 -30.38 4.85
CA VAL A 350 13.99 -31.21 6.06
C VAL A 350 13.87 -32.69 5.68
N LYS A 351 14.89 -33.47 6.04
CA LYS A 351 14.89 -34.92 5.79
C LYS A 351 13.67 -35.58 6.44
N GLY A 352 12.93 -36.34 5.63
CA GLY A 352 11.72 -37.04 6.04
C GLY A 352 10.42 -36.23 5.91
N PHE A 353 10.47 -34.97 5.52
CA PHE A 353 9.28 -34.25 5.11
C PHE A 353 8.81 -34.80 3.75
N LYS A 354 7.53 -35.14 3.64
CA LYS A 354 6.95 -35.69 2.41
C LYS A 354 6.42 -34.55 1.54
N PRO A 355 6.83 -34.45 0.28
CA PRO A 355 6.26 -33.47 -0.66
C PRO A 355 4.74 -33.60 -0.76
N ILE A 356 4.07 -32.47 -0.87
CA ILE A 356 2.62 -32.36 -1.02
C ILE A 356 2.32 -31.71 -2.35
N LYS A 357 1.41 -32.30 -3.12
CA LYS A 357 0.82 -31.71 -4.33
C LYS A 357 -0.66 -31.53 -4.11
N GLY A 358 -1.20 -30.42 -4.53
CA GLY A 358 -2.61 -30.12 -4.38
C GLY A 358 -3.10 -29.04 -5.34
N GLN A 359 -4.38 -28.78 -5.26
CA GLN A 359 -5.08 -27.75 -6.03
C GLN A 359 -5.94 -26.93 -5.06
N ILE A 360 -6.14 -25.64 -5.37
CA ILE A 360 -7.05 -24.79 -4.62
C ILE A 360 -7.81 -23.90 -5.59
N THR A 361 -9.12 -23.72 -5.37
CA THR A 361 -9.95 -22.82 -6.17
C THR A 361 -10.10 -21.49 -5.46
N VAL A 362 -9.61 -20.42 -6.10
CA VAL A 362 -9.73 -19.05 -5.59
C VAL A 362 -10.98 -18.40 -6.21
N ILE A 363 -11.90 -17.96 -5.36
CA ILE A 363 -13.16 -17.31 -5.75
C ILE A 363 -13.04 -15.79 -5.70
N ASP A 364 -13.74 -15.12 -6.62
CA ASP A 364 -13.69 -13.66 -6.84
C ASP A 364 -14.68 -12.91 -5.94
N THR A 365 -14.67 -13.20 -4.65
CA THR A 365 -15.53 -12.47 -3.73
C THR A 365 -15.07 -12.65 -2.29
N TRP A 366 -15.28 -11.64 -1.47
CA TRP A 366 -15.24 -11.76 -0.01
C TRP A 366 -16.65 -12.13 0.47
N ASP A 367 -17.17 -13.20 -0.07
CA ASP A 367 -18.49 -13.66 0.29
C ASP A 367 -18.55 -13.84 1.82
N VAL A 368 -19.45 -13.15 2.08
CA VAL A 368 -20.46 -13.06 2.84
C VAL A 368 -20.69 -13.73 4.21
N ALA A 369 -20.63 -15.04 4.37
CA ALA A 369 -20.75 -15.66 5.67
C ALA A 369 -19.36 -15.78 6.32
N PRO A 370 -19.12 -15.19 7.52
CA PRO A 370 -17.89 -15.37 8.25
C PRO A 370 -17.61 -16.86 8.50
N LYS A 371 -16.36 -17.28 8.24
CA LYS A 371 -15.90 -18.62 8.57
C LYS A 371 -15.20 -18.59 9.95
N SER A 372 -15.22 -19.70 10.67
CA SER A 372 -14.54 -19.80 11.97
C SER A 372 -13.02 -19.60 11.91
N THR A 373 -12.43 -19.69 10.72
CA THR A 373 -11.01 -19.47 10.48
C THR A 373 -10.67 -18.03 10.09
N ASP A 374 -11.67 -17.18 9.81
CA ASP A 374 -11.43 -15.78 9.50
C ASP A 374 -10.78 -15.05 10.66
N LEU A 375 -9.92 -14.09 10.36
CA LEU A 375 -9.38 -13.19 11.36
C LEU A 375 -10.32 -12.00 11.52
N LEU A 376 -10.71 -11.72 12.77
CA LEU A 376 -11.64 -10.64 13.06
C LEU A 376 -10.89 -9.32 13.21
N VAL A 377 -11.46 -8.26 12.63
CA VAL A 377 -11.00 -6.88 12.78
C VAL A 377 -12.09 -6.03 13.43
N GLY A 378 -11.70 -4.90 13.99
CA GLY A 378 -12.60 -3.96 14.62
C GLY A 378 -13.33 -3.05 13.63
N ASN A 379 -13.89 -1.97 14.15
CA ASN A 379 -14.75 -1.06 13.39
C ASN A 379 -13.98 0.05 12.64
N GLN A 380 -12.65 0.02 12.65
CA GLN A 380 -11.78 0.97 11.93
C GLN A 380 -11.02 0.31 10.77
N TRP A 381 -11.67 -0.65 10.11
CA TRP A 381 -11.09 -1.37 8.98
C TRP A 381 -12.02 -1.29 7.77
N TRP A 382 -11.47 -0.89 6.63
CA TRP A 382 -12.19 -0.76 5.37
C TRP A 382 -11.48 -1.54 4.27
N THR A 383 -12.25 -1.99 3.30
CA THR A 383 -11.75 -2.71 2.12
C THR A 383 -12.54 -2.34 0.87
N ASP A 384 -12.21 -2.96 -0.25
CA ASP A 384 -12.89 -2.76 -1.52
C ASP A 384 -14.38 -3.09 -1.44
N SER A 385 -15.21 -2.37 -2.19
CA SER A 385 -16.63 -2.68 -2.34
C SER A 385 -16.82 -3.80 -3.35
N TYR A 386 -17.47 -4.88 -2.93
CA TYR A 386 -17.85 -5.99 -3.80
C TYR A 386 -19.23 -5.81 -4.44
N ALA A 387 -19.90 -4.67 -4.23
CA ALA A 387 -21.16 -4.34 -4.87
C ALA A 387 -21.01 -4.33 -6.41
N PRO A 388 -21.96 -4.89 -7.17
CA PRO A 388 -21.87 -5.00 -8.63
C PRO A 388 -21.61 -3.65 -9.32
N GLU A 389 -22.24 -2.58 -8.85
CA GLU A 389 -22.12 -1.22 -9.41
C GLU A 389 -20.75 -0.57 -9.16
N ASP A 390 -19.98 -1.06 -8.18
CA ASP A 390 -18.66 -0.58 -7.86
C ASP A 390 -17.54 -1.38 -8.55
N ARG A 391 -17.89 -2.44 -9.23
CA ARG A 391 -16.92 -3.27 -9.96
C ARG A 391 -16.56 -2.68 -11.31
N TRP A 392 -15.31 -2.86 -11.70
CA TRP A 392 -14.85 -2.67 -13.08
C TRP A 392 -14.21 -3.98 -13.57
N GLY A 393 -14.93 -4.66 -14.43
CA GLY A 393 -14.59 -6.03 -14.81
C GLY A 393 -14.53 -6.95 -13.58
N LYS A 394 -13.41 -7.62 -13.37
CA LYS A 394 -13.17 -8.48 -12.20
C LYS A 394 -12.74 -7.74 -10.93
N HIS A 395 -12.50 -6.44 -10.99
CA HIS A 395 -11.92 -5.69 -9.87
C HIS A 395 -13.02 -5.05 -9.02
N ALA A 396 -13.16 -5.51 -7.78
CA ALA A 396 -14.05 -4.95 -6.78
C ALA A 396 -13.63 -3.51 -6.44
N GLY A 397 -14.60 -2.61 -6.24
CA GLY A 397 -14.38 -1.21 -5.89
C GLY A 397 -13.81 -0.33 -7.02
N ALA A 398 -13.19 -0.90 -8.05
CA ALA A 398 -12.41 -0.17 -9.05
C ALA A 398 -13.22 0.86 -9.84
N ASN A 399 -14.54 0.62 -10.06
CA ASN A 399 -15.40 1.58 -10.73
C ASN A 399 -15.55 2.89 -9.93
N THR A 400 -15.42 2.85 -8.62
CA THR A 400 -15.51 4.06 -7.78
C THR A 400 -14.36 5.01 -8.01
N GLN A 401 -13.15 4.49 -8.31
CA GLN A 401 -12.00 5.32 -8.69
C GLN A 401 -11.99 5.67 -10.17
N LEU A 402 -12.40 4.76 -11.04
CA LEU A 402 -12.49 5.00 -12.48
C LEU A 402 -13.32 6.24 -12.82
N ARG A 403 -14.40 6.49 -12.07
CA ARG A 403 -15.31 7.63 -12.27
C ARG A 403 -14.65 9.01 -12.10
N VAL A 404 -13.57 9.09 -11.34
CA VAL A 404 -12.86 10.34 -11.03
C VAL A 404 -11.50 10.43 -11.72
N ARG A 405 -11.11 9.40 -12.48
CA ARG A 405 -9.80 9.28 -13.10
C ARG A 405 -9.48 10.42 -14.07
N GLU A 406 -10.44 10.82 -14.90
CA GLU A 406 -10.27 11.93 -15.84
C GLU A 406 -9.89 13.22 -15.12
N GLU A 407 -10.62 13.56 -14.06
CA GLU A 407 -10.35 14.74 -13.25
C GLU A 407 -8.93 14.73 -12.68
N ILE A 408 -8.49 13.58 -12.13
CA ILE A 408 -7.15 13.40 -11.57
C ILE A 408 -6.08 13.59 -12.65
N MET A 409 -6.26 12.97 -13.80
CA MET A 409 -5.28 13.02 -14.89
C MET A 409 -5.17 14.43 -15.47
N MET A 410 -6.26 15.18 -15.56
CA MET A 410 -6.24 16.56 -16.04
C MET A 410 -5.57 17.52 -15.05
N ASP A 411 -5.80 17.34 -13.75
CA ASP A 411 -5.09 18.08 -12.71
C ASP A 411 -3.57 17.81 -12.77
N TRP A 412 -3.18 16.55 -12.98
CA TRP A 412 -1.78 16.21 -13.12
C TRP A 412 -1.17 16.71 -14.45
N ALA A 413 -1.93 16.72 -15.53
CA ALA A 413 -1.51 17.29 -16.82
C ALA A 413 -1.16 18.79 -16.69
N GLU A 414 -1.88 19.55 -15.87
CA GLU A 414 -1.56 20.95 -15.58
C GLU A 414 -0.15 21.06 -14.97
N ARG A 415 0.17 20.24 -13.95
CA ARG A 415 1.50 20.26 -13.33
C ARG A 415 2.63 19.85 -14.30
N TRP A 416 2.38 18.88 -15.17
CA TRP A 416 3.33 18.53 -16.24
C TRP A 416 3.56 19.68 -17.21
N SER A 417 2.55 20.50 -17.48
CA SER A 417 2.69 21.66 -18.39
C SER A 417 3.68 22.69 -17.87
N TRP A 418 3.89 22.78 -16.56
CA TRP A 418 4.86 23.68 -15.93
C TRP A 418 6.31 23.31 -16.20
N LEU A 419 6.56 22.10 -16.70
CA LEU A 419 7.89 21.59 -17.01
C LEU A 419 8.26 21.66 -18.51
N LYS A 420 7.33 22.09 -19.35
CA LYS A 420 7.55 22.24 -20.81
C LYS A 420 8.28 23.52 -21.20
#